data_84fc38f981bfa530de29d11c4504b9da
#
_entry.id   84fc38f981bfa530de29d11c4504b9da
#
_cell.length_a   1.000
_cell.length_b   1.000
_cell.length_c   1.000
_cell.angle_alpha   90.00
_cell.angle_beta   90.00
_cell.angle_gamma   90.00
#
_symmetry.space_group_name_H-M   'P 1'
#
loop_
_entity.id
_entity.type
_entity.pdbx_description
1 polymer ?
#
loop_
_entity_poly.entity_id
_entity_poly.type
_entity_poly.pdbx_seq_one_letter_code
_entity_poly.pdbx_strand_id
1 'polypeptide(L)'
;AYGFMFAGWRLGVRAGWRCFAACDAPAWAAGGAVAFAVAYALFSGWGLPAQRTVLMLLCFLGVRRMGWHWPWWVVWLWAMALVLLFDPWAMVQAGFWLSFVAVAVLFALPKGVGGLSARTDLSGAQPDSPTLAYSGLLRRAWDGLCGMVRTQWHLSLVLAPLTWLFFGQVSLVALGVNLIAIPLVSFVFLPLALLGNALPVAWSVLSPLALWGLQGLTWAHALPFGVWHPTAAPGWLALAVGAAFIISIFLRTWRMRVLVCAVLLPALLYQPSRPPQDAFDLLAFDVGQGSAVLIRTAHHALLFDAGPRYASGYDVGARVVLAHLLATGQRVDRLVLSHADSDHVGGARALLA
;
A
#
# COMPACT_ATOMS: atom_id res chain seq x y z
N ALA A 1 1.05 -15.34 11.05
CA ALA A 1 0.99 -16.81 10.88
C ALA A 1 2.23 -17.51 11.44
N TYR A 2 3.46 -17.25 10.90
CA TYR A 2 4.68 -17.98 11.32
C TYR A 2 4.90 -17.99 12.83
N GLY A 3 4.82 -16.83 13.49
CA GLY A 3 4.99 -16.74 14.96
C GLY A 3 3.95 -17.52 15.74
N PHE A 4 2.70 -17.54 15.30
CA PHE A 4 1.63 -18.33 15.92
C PHE A 4 1.85 -19.84 15.72
N MET A 5 2.27 -20.26 14.53
CA MET A 5 2.59 -21.67 14.25
C MET A 5 3.80 -22.13 15.05
N PHE A 6 4.82 -21.27 15.22
CA PHE A 6 5.96 -21.58 16.07
C PHE A 6 5.58 -21.69 17.54
N ALA A 7 4.72 -20.79 18.05
CA ALA A 7 4.20 -20.87 19.41
C ALA A 7 3.34 -22.13 19.61
N GLY A 8 2.48 -22.47 18.64
CA GLY A 8 1.70 -23.71 18.65
C GLY A 8 2.58 -24.97 18.69
N TRP A 9 3.67 -24.99 17.90
CA TRP A 9 4.64 -26.06 17.95
C TRP A 9 5.26 -26.20 19.36
N ARG A 10 5.70 -25.10 19.98
CA ARG A 10 6.24 -25.11 21.34
C ARG A 10 5.25 -25.62 22.37
N LEU A 11 3.97 -25.27 22.25
CA LEU A 11 2.91 -25.78 23.13
C LEU A 11 2.66 -27.28 22.92
N GLY A 12 2.61 -27.72 21.65
CA GLY A 12 2.43 -29.13 21.32
C GLY A 12 3.57 -30.02 21.84
N VAL A 13 4.83 -29.55 21.71
CA VAL A 13 5.99 -30.23 22.27
C VAL A 13 5.90 -30.29 23.81
N ARG A 14 5.52 -29.17 24.46
CA ARG A 14 5.31 -29.15 25.93
C ARG A 14 4.18 -30.03 26.38
N ALA A 15 3.14 -30.21 25.56
CA ALA A 15 2.02 -31.11 25.82
C ALA A 15 2.35 -32.61 25.54
N GLY A 16 3.58 -32.91 25.12
CA GLY A 16 4.05 -34.29 24.87
C GLY A 16 3.54 -34.89 23.57
N TRP A 17 3.06 -34.11 22.62
CA TRP A 17 2.56 -34.61 21.34
C TRP A 17 3.72 -35.05 20.44
N ARG A 18 3.85 -36.38 20.25
CA ARG A 18 4.97 -36.98 19.52
C ARG A 18 5.14 -36.51 18.08
N CYS A 19 4.05 -36.16 17.40
CA CYS A 19 4.09 -35.61 16.03
C CYS A 19 4.81 -34.25 15.95
N PHE A 20 4.73 -33.43 17.00
CA PHE A 20 5.44 -32.15 17.05
C PHE A 20 6.92 -32.32 17.40
N ALA A 21 7.27 -33.34 18.17
CA ALA A 21 8.66 -33.64 18.51
C ALA A 21 9.46 -34.20 17.32
N ALA A 22 8.78 -34.85 16.37
CA ALA A 22 9.39 -35.43 15.17
C ALA A 22 9.66 -34.39 14.04
N CYS A 23 9.11 -33.18 14.13
CA CYS A 23 9.23 -32.17 13.12
C CYS A 23 10.12 -31.03 13.61
N ASP A 24 11.02 -30.52 12.73
CA ASP A 24 11.79 -29.30 13.00
C ASP A 24 10.86 -28.08 13.16
N ALA A 25 11.02 -27.34 14.24
CA ALA A 25 10.21 -26.15 14.54
C ALA A 25 10.14 -25.13 13.39
N PRO A 26 11.25 -24.77 12.72
CA PRO A 26 11.21 -23.87 11.56
C PRO A 26 10.44 -24.45 10.37
N ALA A 27 10.55 -25.75 10.14
CA ALA A 27 9.86 -26.44 9.05
C ALA A 27 8.36 -26.49 9.29
N TRP A 28 7.93 -26.83 10.51
CA TRP A 28 6.53 -26.80 10.93
C TRP A 28 5.93 -25.40 10.80
N ALA A 29 6.62 -24.38 11.35
CA ALA A 29 6.16 -23.01 11.32
C ALA A 29 6.06 -22.45 9.88
N ALA A 30 6.99 -22.81 9.00
CA ALA A 30 6.98 -22.43 7.61
C ALA A 30 5.84 -23.10 6.83
N GLY A 31 5.67 -24.42 6.97
CA GLY A 31 4.59 -25.17 6.34
C GLY A 31 3.20 -24.69 6.80
N GLY A 32 3.03 -24.49 8.10
CA GLY A 32 1.81 -23.96 8.69
C GLY A 32 1.50 -22.53 8.23
N ALA A 33 2.53 -21.67 8.06
CA ALA A 33 2.36 -20.32 7.55
C ALA A 33 1.88 -20.32 6.08
N VAL A 34 2.42 -21.22 5.25
CA VAL A 34 1.95 -21.39 3.86
C VAL A 34 0.52 -21.92 3.84
N ALA A 35 0.24 -22.98 4.58
CA ALA A 35 -1.10 -23.57 4.63
C ALA A 35 -2.15 -22.53 5.08
N PHE A 36 -1.82 -21.74 6.10
CA PHE A 36 -2.69 -20.65 6.56
C PHE A 36 -2.86 -19.55 5.49
N ALA A 37 -1.78 -19.17 4.80
CA ALA A 37 -1.85 -18.15 3.75
C ALA A 37 -2.70 -18.61 2.56
N VAL A 38 -2.56 -19.87 2.14
CA VAL A 38 -3.37 -20.48 1.08
C VAL A 38 -4.83 -20.59 1.51
N ALA A 39 -5.10 -21.10 2.71
CA ALA A 39 -6.46 -21.21 3.24
C ALA A 39 -7.13 -19.85 3.33
N TYR A 40 -6.42 -18.82 3.82
CA TYR A 40 -6.93 -17.45 3.87
C TYR A 40 -7.19 -16.90 2.45
N ALA A 41 -6.28 -17.12 1.50
CA ALA A 41 -6.44 -16.65 0.12
C ALA A 41 -7.68 -17.29 -0.55
N LEU A 42 -7.89 -18.59 -0.34
CA LEU A 42 -9.09 -19.31 -0.82
C LEU A 42 -10.35 -18.77 -0.16
N PHE A 43 -10.33 -18.58 1.15
CA PHE A 43 -11.46 -18.05 1.92
C PHE A 43 -11.82 -16.61 1.50
N SER A 44 -10.81 -15.78 1.18
CA SER A 44 -11.01 -14.39 0.73
C SER A 44 -11.39 -14.25 -0.75
N GLY A 45 -11.69 -15.35 -1.44
CA GLY A 45 -12.11 -15.35 -2.85
C GLY A 45 -10.95 -15.35 -3.85
N TRP A 46 -9.75 -15.78 -3.43
CA TRP A 46 -8.57 -15.93 -4.31
C TRP A 46 -8.24 -14.67 -5.14
N GLY A 47 -8.37 -13.48 -4.54
CA GLY A 47 -8.09 -12.21 -5.20
C GLY A 47 -6.61 -12.06 -5.61
N LEU A 48 -6.34 -11.27 -6.65
CA LEU A 48 -4.98 -11.06 -7.19
C LEU A 48 -3.92 -10.68 -6.13
N PRO A 49 -4.19 -9.82 -5.12
CA PRO A 49 -3.22 -9.52 -4.07
C PRO A 49 -2.87 -10.73 -3.20
N ALA A 50 -3.87 -11.60 -2.91
CA ALA A 50 -3.66 -12.81 -2.12
C ALA A 50 -2.84 -13.85 -2.89
N GLN A 51 -3.14 -14.05 -4.19
CA GLN A 51 -2.36 -14.93 -5.08
C GLN A 51 -0.88 -14.53 -5.09
N ARG A 52 -0.57 -13.25 -5.30
CA ARG A 52 0.80 -12.74 -5.30
C ARG A 52 1.53 -13.02 -3.99
N THR A 53 0.86 -12.78 -2.87
CA THR A 53 1.44 -13.04 -1.53
C THR A 53 1.73 -14.52 -1.32
N VAL A 54 0.83 -15.41 -1.73
CA VAL A 54 1.02 -16.86 -1.65
C VAL A 54 2.18 -17.31 -2.53
N LEU A 55 2.25 -16.85 -3.79
CA LEU A 55 3.32 -17.19 -4.72
C LEU A 55 4.70 -16.70 -4.23
N MET A 56 4.78 -15.47 -3.74
CA MET A 56 6.01 -14.95 -3.12
C MET A 56 6.46 -15.78 -1.94
N LEU A 57 5.53 -16.15 -1.05
CA LEU A 57 5.81 -16.96 0.12
C LEU A 57 6.27 -18.36 -0.25
N LEU A 58 5.61 -19.01 -1.22
CA LEU A 58 6.00 -20.31 -1.74
C LEU A 58 7.38 -20.29 -2.37
N CYS A 59 7.69 -19.27 -3.20
CA CYS A 59 8.99 -19.11 -3.82
C CYS A 59 10.09 -18.95 -2.75
N PHE A 60 9.89 -18.04 -1.80
CA PHE A 60 10.87 -17.78 -0.73
C PHE A 60 11.13 -19.02 0.13
N LEU A 61 10.07 -19.70 0.58
CA LEU A 61 10.19 -20.89 1.40
C LEU A 61 10.70 -22.09 0.62
N GLY A 62 10.32 -22.23 -0.66
CA GLY A 62 10.81 -23.30 -1.54
C GLY A 62 12.32 -23.23 -1.73
N VAL A 63 12.85 -22.05 -2.09
CA VAL A 63 14.30 -21.83 -2.23
C VAL A 63 15.05 -22.16 -0.92
N ARG A 64 14.47 -21.70 0.20
CA ARG A 64 15.06 -21.93 1.52
C ARG A 64 15.04 -23.42 1.94
N ARG A 65 13.97 -24.15 1.55
CA ARG A 65 13.82 -25.59 1.79
C ARG A 65 14.80 -26.43 0.99
N MET A 66 15.12 -25.99 -0.23
CA MET A 66 16.12 -26.64 -1.10
C MET A 66 17.57 -26.41 -0.63
N GLY A 67 17.77 -25.65 0.48
CA GLY A 67 19.09 -25.31 0.98
C GLY A 67 19.84 -24.29 0.11
N TRP A 68 19.17 -23.67 -0.84
CA TRP A 68 19.79 -22.68 -1.71
C TRP A 68 19.96 -21.36 -0.98
N HIS A 69 21.20 -20.88 -0.93
CA HIS A 69 21.55 -19.60 -0.29
C HIS A 69 21.57 -18.46 -1.32
N TRP A 70 20.48 -18.35 -2.09
CA TRP A 70 20.39 -17.28 -3.07
C TRP A 70 20.22 -15.91 -2.38
N PRO A 71 20.82 -14.86 -2.93
CA PRO A 71 20.57 -13.49 -2.48
C PRO A 71 19.08 -13.19 -2.58
N TRP A 72 18.56 -12.40 -1.61
CA TRP A 72 17.13 -12.08 -1.54
C TRP A 72 16.56 -11.48 -2.85
N TRP A 73 17.35 -10.69 -3.57
CA TRP A 73 16.92 -10.07 -4.83
C TRP A 73 16.72 -11.10 -5.95
N VAL A 74 17.47 -12.19 -5.96
CA VAL A 74 17.28 -13.30 -6.93
C VAL A 74 15.97 -14.02 -6.65
N VAL A 75 15.67 -14.31 -5.37
CA VAL A 75 14.42 -14.95 -4.97
C VAL A 75 13.23 -14.03 -5.29
N TRP A 76 13.41 -12.73 -5.09
CA TRP A 76 12.42 -11.71 -5.42
C TRP A 76 12.13 -11.65 -6.93
N LEU A 77 13.18 -11.70 -7.78
CA LEU A 77 13.03 -11.76 -9.24
C LEU A 77 12.32 -13.04 -9.69
N TRP A 78 12.67 -14.18 -9.11
CA TRP A 78 11.98 -15.44 -9.40
C TRP A 78 10.51 -15.40 -8.99
N ALA A 79 10.19 -14.82 -7.85
CA ALA A 79 8.80 -14.65 -7.43
C ALA A 79 8.04 -13.73 -8.41
N MET A 80 8.70 -12.67 -8.91
CA MET A 80 8.12 -11.78 -9.93
C MET A 80 7.87 -12.54 -11.24
N ALA A 81 8.88 -13.28 -11.72
CA ALA A 81 8.76 -14.07 -12.94
C ALA A 81 7.66 -15.13 -12.82
N LEU A 82 7.52 -15.78 -11.66
CA LEU A 82 6.48 -16.76 -11.43
C LEU A 82 5.08 -16.11 -11.48
N VAL A 83 4.89 -14.94 -10.88
CA VAL A 83 3.60 -14.23 -10.95
C VAL A 83 3.26 -13.86 -12.39
N LEU A 84 4.26 -13.37 -13.16
CA LEU A 84 4.06 -12.99 -14.57
C LEU A 84 3.82 -14.19 -15.49
N LEU A 85 4.31 -15.36 -15.13
CA LEU A 85 4.03 -16.60 -15.86
C LEU A 85 2.54 -16.99 -15.74
N PHE A 86 1.93 -16.77 -14.57
CA PHE A 86 0.50 -17.06 -14.34
C PHE A 86 -0.41 -15.93 -14.80
N ASP A 87 0.02 -14.68 -14.64
CA ASP A 87 -0.73 -13.49 -15.04
C ASP A 87 0.18 -12.45 -15.71
N PRO A 88 0.38 -12.54 -17.04
CA PRO A 88 1.20 -11.57 -17.77
C PRO A 88 0.66 -10.13 -17.68
N TRP A 89 -0.65 -9.96 -17.52
CA TRP A 89 -1.29 -8.64 -17.38
C TRP A 89 -1.05 -7.99 -16.01
N ALA A 90 -0.49 -8.72 -15.06
CA ALA A 90 -0.17 -8.17 -13.75
C ALA A 90 0.73 -6.93 -13.84
N MET A 91 1.62 -6.84 -14.84
CA MET A 91 2.51 -5.68 -15.03
C MET A 91 1.76 -4.37 -15.27
N VAL A 92 0.55 -4.41 -15.83
CA VAL A 92 -0.27 -3.22 -16.07
C VAL A 92 -0.96 -2.74 -14.79
N GLN A 93 -1.04 -3.60 -13.78
CA GLN A 93 -1.73 -3.29 -12.53
C GLN A 93 -0.80 -2.54 -11.57
N ALA A 94 -1.23 -1.38 -11.09
CA ALA A 94 -0.51 -0.60 -10.06
C ALA A 94 -0.19 -1.44 -8.81
N GLY A 95 -1.13 -2.29 -8.37
CA GLY A 95 -0.97 -3.16 -7.21
C GLY A 95 0.17 -4.18 -7.34
N PHE A 96 0.56 -4.58 -8.56
CA PHE A 96 1.71 -5.44 -8.79
C PHE A 96 3.00 -4.71 -8.38
N TRP A 97 3.24 -3.54 -8.93
CA TRP A 97 4.43 -2.75 -8.64
C TRP A 97 4.52 -2.32 -7.17
N LEU A 98 3.41 -1.85 -6.60
CA LEU A 98 3.37 -1.47 -5.18
C LEU A 98 3.72 -2.63 -4.25
N SER A 99 3.21 -3.84 -4.53
CA SER A 99 3.50 -5.02 -3.71
C SER A 99 4.96 -5.46 -3.84
N PHE A 100 5.48 -5.57 -5.07
CA PHE A 100 6.85 -6.02 -5.29
C PHE A 100 7.88 -5.01 -4.77
N VAL A 101 7.66 -3.71 -4.98
CA VAL A 101 8.54 -2.66 -4.46
C VAL A 101 8.48 -2.61 -2.92
N ALA A 102 7.31 -2.74 -2.31
CA ALA A 102 7.20 -2.79 -0.85
C ALA A 102 8.01 -3.95 -0.26
N VAL A 103 7.92 -5.15 -0.85
CA VAL A 103 8.69 -6.32 -0.41
C VAL A 103 10.20 -6.11 -0.62
N ALA A 104 10.61 -5.54 -1.76
CA ALA A 104 12.01 -5.22 -2.02
C ALA A 104 12.59 -4.25 -0.98
N VAL A 105 11.82 -3.20 -0.63
CA VAL A 105 12.21 -2.25 0.42
C VAL A 105 12.39 -2.94 1.76
N LEU A 106 11.44 -3.80 2.16
CA LEU A 106 11.52 -4.54 3.42
C LEU A 106 12.75 -5.44 3.50
N PHE A 107 13.13 -6.09 2.40
CA PHE A 107 14.35 -6.92 2.35
C PHE A 107 15.64 -6.10 2.27
N ALA A 108 15.60 -4.91 1.66
CA ALA A 108 16.76 -4.03 1.54
C ALA A 108 17.07 -3.27 2.84
N LEU A 109 16.07 -3.07 3.71
CA LEU A 109 16.27 -2.40 4.99
C LEU A 109 17.22 -3.21 5.88
N PRO A 110 18.20 -2.56 6.55
CA PRO A 110 19.09 -3.22 7.48
C PRO A 110 18.31 -3.98 8.56
N LYS A 111 18.74 -5.20 8.87
CA LYS A 111 18.07 -6.12 9.84
C LYS A 111 17.88 -5.55 11.27
N GLY A 112 18.39 -4.35 11.57
CA GLY A 112 18.15 -3.63 12.82
C GLY A 112 16.97 -2.67 12.79
N VAL A 113 16.28 -2.52 11.64
CA VAL A 113 15.18 -1.56 11.47
C VAL A 113 13.82 -2.19 11.73
N GLY A 114 13.65 -3.48 11.44
CA GLY A 114 12.46 -4.22 11.82
C GLY A 114 12.70 -4.88 13.18
N GLY A 115 12.08 -4.37 14.24
CA GLY A 115 12.27 -4.72 15.63
C GLY A 115 12.05 -6.18 16.08
N LEU A 116 12.29 -7.15 15.21
CA LEU A 116 12.20 -8.60 15.46
C LEU A 116 13.56 -9.31 15.43
N SER A 117 14.67 -8.56 15.38
CA SER A 117 15.95 -9.11 15.83
C SER A 117 15.98 -9.03 17.35
N ALA A 118 15.12 -9.81 18.01
CA ALA A 118 15.43 -10.23 19.34
C ALA A 118 16.77 -10.97 19.24
N ARG A 119 17.85 -10.27 19.51
CA ARG A 119 19.03 -10.91 20.07
C ARG A 119 18.49 -11.71 21.26
N THR A 120 18.31 -13.00 21.05
CA THR A 120 18.38 -13.98 22.10
C THR A 120 19.83 -13.95 22.61
N ASP A 121 20.22 -12.86 23.24
CA ASP A 121 21.26 -12.88 24.23
C ASP A 121 20.66 -13.69 25.39
N LEU A 122 20.70 -15.00 25.21
CA LEU A 122 20.60 -15.97 26.28
C LEU A 122 21.93 -15.96 27.08
N SER A 123 22.46 -14.77 27.34
CA SER A 123 23.35 -14.59 28.46
C SER A 123 22.46 -14.61 29.69
N GLY A 124 22.52 -15.68 30.44
CA GLY A 124 21.69 -16.00 31.59
C GLY A 124 21.87 -15.06 32.78
N ALA A 125 21.56 -13.81 32.60
CA ALA A 125 21.31 -12.87 33.65
C ALA A 125 19.83 -12.92 33.98
N GLN A 126 19.47 -13.73 34.94
CA GLN A 126 18.19 -13.64 35.63
C GLN A 126 18.09 -12.25 36.27
N PRO A 127 17.06 -11.46 35.98
CA PRO A 127 16.91 -10.16 36.61
C PRO A 127 16.49 -10.36 38.05
N ASP A 128 17.38 -10.07 38.98
CA ASP A 128 17.21 -10.19 40.44
C ASP A 128 16.17 -9.21 41.03
N SER A 129 15.51 -8.39 40.22
CA SER A 129 14.47 -7.48 40.69
C SER A 129 13.36 -7.27 39.68
N PRO A 130 12.05 -7.24 40.08
CA PRO A 130 10.91 -7.01 39.21
C PRO A 130 10.93 -5.65 38.50
N THR A 131 11.56 -4.65 39.05
CA THR A 131 11.74 -3.31 38.47
C THR A 131 12.60 -3.33 37.20
N LEU A 132 13.65 -4.17 37.16
CA LEU A 132 14.51 -4.33 35.99
C LEU A 132 13.79 -5.10 34.86
N ALA A 133 12.88 -5.99 35.21
CA ALA A 133 12.05 -6.71 34.22
C ALA A 133 11.05 -5.76 33.52
N TYR A 134 10.41 -4.85 34.26
CA TYR A 134 9.47 -3.86 33.72
C TYR A 134 10.18 -2.84 32.80
N SER A 135 11.35 -2.34 33.20
CA SER A 135 12.14 -1.42 32.38
C SER A 135 12.60 -2.08 31.06
N GLY A 136 12.95 -3.36 31.11
CA GLY A 136 13.31 -4.14 29.94
C GLY A 136 12.12 -4.37 28.96
N LEU A 137 10.91 -4.59 29.48
CA LEU A 137 9.70 -4.72 28.68
C LEU A 137 9.31 -3.40 28.00
N LEU A 138 9.30 -2.30 28.74
CA LEU A 138 9.00 -0.96 28.18
C LEU A 138 10.01 -0.57 27.11
N ARG A 139 11.29 -0.82 27.33
CA ARG A 139 12.33 -0.56 26.34
C ARG A 139 12.14 -1.39 25.06
N ARG A 140 11.84 -2.69 25.20
CA ARG A 140 11.54 -3.56 24.04
C ARG A 140 10.30 -3.10 23.28
N ALA A 141 9.25 -2.68 23.96
CA ALA A 141 8.04 -2.13 23.35
C ALA A 141 8.35 -0.82 22.61
N TRP A 142 9.14 0.06 23.21
CA TRP A 142 9.58 1.31 22.59
C TRP A 142 10.46 1.08 21.35
N ASP A 143 11.46 0.20 21.46
CA ASP A 143 12.31 -0.18 20.31
C ASP A 143 11.49 -0.82 19.17
N GLY A 144 10.50 -1.62 19.51
CA GLY A 144 9.54 -2.19 18.55
C GLY A 144 8.71 -1.11 17.85
N LEU A 145 8.17 -0.15 18.61
CA LEU A 145 7.41 0.98 18.06
C LEU A 145 8.28 1.85 17.15
N CYS A 146 9.46 2.23 17.60
CA CYS A 146 10.42 3.00 16.78
C CYS A 146 10.79 2.26 15.50
N GLY A 147 11.01 0.94 15.58
CA GLY A 147 11.26 0.10 14.41
C GLY A 147 10.10 0.09 13.43
N MET A 148 8.87 0.00 13.95
CA MET A 148 7.65 0.04 13.14
C MET A 148 7.46 1.40 12.45
N VAL A 149 7.60 2.51 13.18
CA VAL A 149 7.53 3.87 12.63
C VAL A 149 8.57 4.06 11.54
N ARG A 150 9.81 3.64 11.80
CA ARG A 150 10.91 3.75 10.83
C ARG A 150 10.65 2.93 9.57
N THR A 151 10.15 1.71 9.70
CA THR A 151 9.79 0.85 8.56
C THR A 151 8.67 1.48 7.74
N GLN A 152 7.63 1.97 8.41
CA GLN A 152 6.49 2.63 7.77
C GLN A 152 6.91 3.91 7.04
N TRP A 153 7.82 4.68 7.63
CA TRP A 153 8.40 5.87 7.01
C TRP A 153 9.11 5.56 5.70
N HIS A 154 9.98 4.53 5.70
CA HIS A 154 10.68 4.13 4.48
C HIS A 154 9.73 3.61 3.40
N LEU A 155 8.75 2.79 3.80
CA LEU A 155 7.73 2.29 2.86
C LEU A 155 6.93 3.44 2.25
N SER A 156 6.44 4.37 3.05
CA SER A 156 5.67 5.52 2.57
C SER A 156 6.47 6.38 1.62
N LEU A 157 7.74 6.67 1.95
CA LEU A 157 8.61 7.47 1.09
C LEU A 157 8.86 6.81 -0.27
N VAL A 158 9.13 5.50 -0.30
CA VAL A 158 9.42 4.81 -1.56
C VAL A 158 8.16 4.57 -2.38
N LEU A 159 7.03 4.32 -1.72
CA LEU A 159 5.78 4.09 -2.42
C LEU A 159 5.10 5.39 -2.87
N ALA A 160 5.40 6.54 -2.27
CA ALA A 160 4.80 7.82 -2.63
C ALA A 160 4.97 8.19 -4.13
N PRO A 161 6.16 8.08 -4.76
CA PRO A 161 6.30 8.33 -6.19
C PRO A 161 5.49 7.36 -7.06
N LEU A 162 5.38 6.10 -6.65
CA LEU A 162 4.60 5.10 -7.35
C LEU A 162 3.10 5.36 -7.23
N THR A 163 2.63 5.77 -6.05
CA THR A 163 1.23 6.16 -5.85
C THR A 163 0.91 7.41 -6.64
N TRP A 164 1.83 8.37 -6.72
CA TRP A 164 1.68 9.52 -7.60
C TRP A 164 1.61 9.12 -9.07
N LEU A 165 2.52 8.28 -9.55
CA LEU A 165 2.55 7.83 -10.94
C LEU A 165 1.27 7.09 -11.35
N PHE A 166 0.78 6.18 -10.50
CA PHE A 166 -0.35 5.32 -10.84
C PHE A 166 -1.72 5.94 -10.52
N PHE A 167 -1.80 6.77 -9.50
CA PHE A 167 -3.08 7.29 -9.00
C PHE A 167 -3.20 8.83 -9.05
N GLY A 168 -2.14 9.54 -9.47
CA GLY A 168 -2.12 11.00 -9.52
C GLY A 168 -2.20 11.67 -8.14
N GLN A 169 -2.00 10.92 -7.06
CA GLN A 169 -2.16 11.42 -5.69
C GLN A 169 -1.19 10.78 -4.71
N VAL A 170 -0.87 11.51 -3.65
CA VAL A 170 -0.04 11.03 -2.53
C VAL A 170 -0.76 11.32 -1.22
N SER A 171 -1.01 10.30 -0.42
CA SER A 171 -1.62 10.48 0.89
C SER A 171 -0.55 10.85 1.92
N LEU A 172 -0.60 12.07 2.44
CA LEU A 172 0.31 12.55 3.48
C LEU A 172 -0.06 11.98 4.86
N VAL A 173 -1.34 11.70 5.07
CA VAL A 173 -1.85 11.15 6.34
C VAL A 173 -1.63 9.64 6.44
N ALA A 174 -1.35 8.98 5.31
CA ALA A 174 -1.19 7.52 5.26
C ALA A 174 -0.14 6.98 6.25
N LEU A 175 0.93 7.74 6.51
CA LEU A 175 1.95 7.34 7.49
C LEU A 175 1.34 7.14 8.88
N GLY A 176 0.62 8.14 9.38
CA GLY A 176 0.00 8.09 10.70
C GLY A 176 -1.16 7.08 10.76
N VAL A 177 -2.00 7.07 9.74
CA VAL A 177 -3.13 6.14 9.64
C VAL A 177 -2.65 4.70 9.60
N ASN A 178 -1.67 4.37 8.76
CA ASN A 178 -1.15 3.01 8.63
C ASN A 178 -0.45 2.52 9.90
N LEU A 179 0.17 3.40 10.66
CA LEU A 179 0.81 3.06 11.94
C LEU A 179 -0.21 2.51 12.94
N ILE A 180 -1.44 2.99 12.91
CA ILE A 180 -2.55 2.55 13.76
C ILE A 180 -3.35 1.43 13.08
N ALA A 181 -3.70 1.62 11.81
CA ALA A 181 -4.59 0.71 11.08
C ALA A 181 -3.97 -0.67 10.89
N ILE A 182 -2.66 -0.76 10.57
CA ILE A 182 -2.00 -2.06 10.33
C ILE A 182 -2.04 -2.95 11.57
N PRO A 183 -1.65 -2.51 12.78
CA PRO A 183 -1.82 -3.33 13.98
C PRO A 183 -3.27 -3.65 14.29
N LEU A 184 -4.15 -2.66 14.19
CA LEU A 184 -5.57 -2.83 14.50
C LEU A 184 -6.22 -3.88 13.58
N VAL A 185 -5.99 -3.79 12.28
CA VAL A 185 -6.50 -4.77 11.32
C VAL A 185 -5.87 -6.16 11.55
N SER A 186 -4.55 -6.21 11.76
CA SER A 186 -3.83 -7.50 11.85
C SER A 186 -4.09 -8.25 13.15
N PHE A 187 -4.23 -7.54 14.28
CA PHE A 187 -4.34 -8.16 15.60
C PHE A 187 -5.74 -8.13 16.21
N VAL A 188 -6.64 -7.29 15.70
CA VAL A 188 -8.01 -7.17 16.20
C VAL A 188 -9.04 -7.57 15.14
N PHE A 189 -9.08 -6.87 14.01
CA PHE A 189 -10.14 -7.10 13.02
C PHE A 189 -10.04 -8.47 12.36
N LEU A 190 -8.86 -8.86 11.90
CA LEU A 190 -8.67 -10.14 11.23
C LEU A 190 -8.94 -11.34 12.16
N PRO A 191 -8.40 -11.41 13.39
CA PRO A 191 -8.76 -12.48 14.31
C PRO A 191 -10.24 -12.52 14.67
N LEU A 192 -10.88 -11.37 14.94
CA LEU A 192 -12.31 -11.32 15.24
C LEU A 192 -13.17 -11.73 14.05
N ALA A 193 -12.79 -11.31 12.82
CA ALA A 193 -13.51 -11.73 11.61
C ALA A 193 -13.41 -13.24 11.38
N LEU A 194 -12.24 -13.83 11.58
CA LEU A 194 -12.05 -15.28 11.47
C LEU A 194 -12.83 -16.04 12.55
N LEU A 195 -12.81 -15.54 13.79
CA LEU A 195 -13.59 -16.11 14.89
C LEU A 195 -15.10 -15.95 14.66
N GLY A 196 -15.54 -14.88 14.05
CA GLY A 196 -16.94 -14.61 13.72
C GLY A 196 -17.58 -15.66 12.83
N ASN A 197 -16.79 -16.37 12.02
CA ASN A 197 -17.30 -17.49 11.22
C ASN A 197 -17.65 -18.73 12.07
N ALA A 198 -16.99 -18.91 13.21
CA ALA A 198 -17.26 -19.99 14.14
C ALA A 198 -18.17 -19.55 15.29
N LEU A 199 -18.04 -18.31 15.72
CA LEU A 199 -18.72 -17.72 16.87
C LEU A 199 -19.40 -16.39 16.46
N PRO A 200 -20.70 -16.41 16.12
CA PRO A 200 -21.43 -15.20 15.67
C PRO A 200 -21.34 -14.01 16.63
N VAL A 201 -21.15 -14.24 17.93
CA VAL A 201 -20.94 -13.18 18.92
C VAL A 201 -19.73 -12.28 18.63
N ALA A 202 -18.70 -12.79 17.92
CA ALA A 202 -17.55 -11.98 17.55
C ALA A 202 -17.93 -10.86 16.57
N TRP A 203 -18.98 -11.03 15.77
CA TRP A 203 -19.49 -9.99 14.87
C TRP A 203 -20.14 -8.83 15.63
N SER A 204 -20.77 -9.09 16.79
CA SER A 204 -21.34 -8.01 17.60
C SER A 204 -20.28 -7.06 18.18
N VAL A 205 -19.06 -7.56 18.36
CA VAL A 205 -17.89 -6.75 18.76
C VAL A 205 -17.21 -6.12 17.54
N LEU A 206 -17.06 -6.86 16.45
CA LEU A 206 -16.35 -6.40 15.27
C LEU A 206 -17.09 -5.29 14.53
N SER A 207 -18.43 -5.38 14.42
CA SER A 207 -19.24 -4.41 13.67
C SER A 207 -19.09 -2.96 14.18
N PRO A 208 -19.27 -2.67 15.48
CA PRO A 208 -19.08 -1.30 15.99
C PRO A 208 -17.62 -0.83 15.86
N LEU A 209 -16.65 -1.71 16.08
CA LEU A 209 -15.23 -1.38 15.91
C LEU A 209 -14.90 -1.04 14.45
N ALA A 210 -15.47 -1.77 13.48
CA ALA A 210 -15.27 -1.51 12.06
C ALA A 210 -15.91 -0.17 11.65
N LEU A 211 -17.11 0.12 12.15
CA LEU A 211 -17.77 1.42 11.92
C LEU A 211 -16.93 2.57 12.48
N TRP A 212 -16.42 2.40 13.70
CA TRP A 212 -15.56 3.40 14.32
C TRP A 212 -14.24 3.60 13.55
N GLY A 213 -13.65 2.50 13.10
CA GLY A 213 -12.47 2.54 12.20
C GLY A 213 -12.75 3.27 10.89
N LEU A 214 -13.90 3.02 10.25
CA LEU A 214 -14.34 3.72 9.05
C LEU A 214 -14.54 5.23 9.29
N GLN A 215 -15.17 5.61 10.39
CA GLN A 215 -15.33 7.01 10.77
C GLN A 215 -13.96 7.71 10.96
N GLY A 216 -13.01 7.04 11.61
CA GLY A 216 -11.65 7.54 11.75
C GLY A 216 -10.93 7.72 10.39
N LEU A 217 -11.13 6.80 9.46
CA LEU A 217 -10.58 6.91 8.10
C LEU A 217 -11.24 8.05 7.30
N THR A 218 -12.56 8.21 7.39
CA THR A 218 -13.27 9.32 6.72
C THR A 218 -12.84 10.66 7.28
N TRP A 219 -12.67 10.76 8.60
CA TRP A 219 -12.14 11.96 9.25
C TRP A 219 -10.70 12.26 8.79
N ALA A 220 -9.84 11.25 8.76
CA ALA A 220 -8.45 11.42 8.29
C ALA A 220 -8.39 11.84 6.81
N HIS A 221 -9.28 11.33 5.97
CA HIS A 221 -9.38 11.72 4.56
C HIS A 221 -9.88 13.16 4.38
N ALA A 222 -10.75 13.62 5.27
CA ALA A 222 -11.30 14.98 5.23
C ALA A 222 -10.32 16.07 5.73
N LEU A 223 -9.14 15.69 6.24
CA LEU A 223 -8.14 16.66 6.64
C LEU A 223 -7.64 17.46 5.41
N PRO A 224 -7.46 18.78 5.52
CA PRO A 224 -7.15 19.65 4.38
C PRO A 224 -5.85 19.32 3.66
N PHE A 225 -4.94 18.59 4.31
CA PHE A 225 -3.69 18.07 3.74
C PHE A 225 -3.65 16.54 3.70
N GLY A 226 -4.81 15.87 3.81
CA GLY A 226 -4.90 14.42 3.85
C GLY A 226 -4.38 13.76 2.58
N VAL A 227 -4.72 14.32 1.45
CA VAL A 227 -4.30 13.85 0.12
C VAL A 227 -3.75 15.03 -0.68
N TRP A 228 -2.54 14.89 -1.15
CA TRP A 228 -1.89 15.84 -2.03
C TRP A 228 -1.97 15.35 -3.48
N HIS A 229 -2.42 16.22 -4.38
CA HIS A 229 -2.52 15.97 -5.81
C HIS A 229 -1.45 16.81 -6.53
N PRO A 230 -0.20 16.31 -6.65
CA PRO A 230 0.80 16.99 -7.43
C PRO A 230 0.40 16.97 -8.91
N THR A 231 0.75 18.02 -9.66
CA THR A 231 0.51 18.07 -11.11
C THR A 231 1.16 16.87 -11.79
N ALA A 232 0.45 16.26 -12.74
CA ALA A 232 0.95 15.11 -13.48
C ALA A 232 2.20 15.48 -14.27
N ALA A 233 3.34 15.04 -13.79
CA ALA A 233 4.60 15.15 -14.51
C ALA A 233 4.64 14.13 -15.66
N PRO A 234 5.41 14.39 -16.73
CA PRO A 234 5.65 13.40 -17.77
C PRO A 234 6.12 12.06 -17.15
N GLY A 235 5.69 10.93 -17.71
CA GLY A 235 5.97 9.60 -17.16
C GLY A 235 7.45 9.33 -16.91
N TRP A 236 8.34 9.84 -17.77
CA TRP A 236 9.79 9.72 -17.57
C TRP A 236 10.28 10.44 -16.31
N LEU A 237 9.71 11.59 -15.97
CA LEU A 237 10.07 12.34 -14.77
C LEU A 237 9.55 11.65 -13.50
N ALA A 238 8.34 11.12 -13.55
CA ALA A 238 7.81 10.30 -12.45
C ALA A 238 8.64 9.02 -12.22
N LEU A 239 9.09 8.37 -13.29
CA LEU A 239 10.02 7.23 -13.20
C LEU A 239 11.38 7.64 -12.65
N ALA A 240 11.94 8.79 -13.07
CA ALA A 240 13.20 9.31 -12.54
C ALA A 240 13.09 9.60 -11.03
N VAL A 241 11.99 10.17 -10.58
CA VAL A 241 11.69 10.39 -9.16
C VAL A 241 11.61 9.06 -8.41
N GLY A 242 10.89 8.07 -8.94
CA GLY A 242 10.79 6.73 -8.36
C GLY A 242 12.16 6.05 -8.22
N ALA A 243 12.97 6.08 -9.28
CA ALA A 243 14.33 5.55 -9.28
C ALA A 243 15.22 6.28 -8.26
N ALA A 244 15.14 7.59 -8.20
CA ALA A 244 15.87 8.41 -7.24
C ALA A 244 15.53 8.04 -5.79
N PHE A 245 14.24 7.83 -5.48
CA PHE A 245 13.82 7.36 -4.16
C PHE A 245 14.37 5.99 -3.82
N ILE A 246 14.28 5.03 -4.75
CA ILE A 246 14.83 3.68 -4.55
C ILE A 246 16.34 3.76 -4.29
N ILE A 247 17.07 4.52 -5.10
CA ILE A 247 18.52 4.73 -4.92
C ILE A 247 18.82 5.35 -3.56
N SER A 248 17.99 6.30 -3.08
CA SER A 248 18.21 6.99 -1.79
C SER A 248 18.25 6.04 -0.59
N ILE A 249 17.59 4.88 -0.68
CA ILE A 249 17.59 3.88 0.39
C ILE A 249 18.99 3.26 0.56
N PHE A 250 19.70 3.06 -0.55
CA PHE A 250 21.03 2.45 -0.58
C PHE A 250 22.15 3.46 -0.28
N LEU A 251 21.85 4.76 -0.33
CA LEU A 251 22.85 5.80 -0.07
C LEU A 251 23.15 5.94 1.43
N ARG A 252 24.44 5.85 1.77
CA ARG A 252 24.89 5.87 3.14
C ARG A 252 25.00 7.28 3.74
N THR A 253 25.23 8.31 2.90
CA THR A 253 25.47 9.68 3.34
C THR A 253 24.24 10.56 3.12
N TRP A 254 23.96 11.44 4.08
CA TRP A 254 22.85 12.39 3.99
C TRP A 254 22.99 13.37 2.79
N ARG A 255 24.24 13.73 2.44
CA ARG A 255 24.53 14.61 1.29
C ARG A 255 24.06 14.03 -0.03
N MET A 256 24.30 12.72 -0.25
CA MET A 256 23.81 12.03 -1.43
C MET A 256 22.28 11.91 -1.45
N ARG A 257 21.65 11.75 -0.28
CA ARG A 257 20.18 11.77 -0.19
C ARG A 257 19.59 13.12 -0.57
N VAL A 258 20.23 14.21 -0.15
CA VAL A 258 19.83 15.57 -0.55
C VAL A 258 19.95 15.78 -2.06
N LEU A 259 21.02 15.30 -2.69
CA LEU A 259 21.17 15.36 -4.15
C LEU A 259 20.06 14.59 -4.88
N VAL A 260 19.71 13.41 -4.37
CA VAL A 260 18.60 12.64 -4.91
C VAL A 260 17.27 13.38 -4.74
N CYS A 261 17.06 14.04 -3.60
CA CYS A 261 15.88 14.88 -3.38
C CYS A 261 15.82 16.09 -4.35
N ALA A 262 16.96 16.56 -4.85
CA ALA A 262 16.98 17.64 -5.85
C ALA A 262 16.34 17.20 -7.18
N VAL A 263 16.32 15.90 -7.50
CA VAL A 263 15.59 15.36 -8.66
C VAL A 263 14.08 15.51 -8.52
N LEU A 264 13.58 15.70 -7.30
CA LEU A 264 12.16 15.95 -7.04
C LEU A 264 11.72 17.34 -7.45
N LEU A 265 12.61 18.35 -7.38
CA LEU A 265 12.27 19.75 -7.66
C LEU A 265 11.65 19.95 -9.04
N PRO A 266 12.23 19.43 -10.15
CA PRO A 266 11.61 19.54 -11.47
C PRO A 266 10.22 18.92 -11.55
N ALA A 267 9.99 17.82 -10.82
CA ALA A 267 8.70 17.14 -10.79
C ALA A 267 7.65 17.94 -9.99
N LEU A 268 8.07 18.55 -8.88
CA LEU A 268 7.19 19.37 -8.03
C LEU A 268 6.85 20.72 -8.70
N LEU A 269 7.79 21.26 -9.48
CA LEU A 269 7.65 22.55 -10.17
C LEU A 269 7.07 22.38 -11.58
N TYR A 270 6.84 21.16 -12.03
CA TYR A 270 6.31 20.90 -13.36
C TYR A 270 4.92 21.52 -13.51
N GLN A 271 4.76 22.31 -14.54
CA GLN A 271 3.47 22.85 -14.96
C GLN A 271 3.19 22.37 -16.39
N PRO A 272 2.05 21.75 -16.64
CA PRO A 272 1.65 21.35 -17.98
C PRO A 272 1.60 22.58 -18.89
N SER A 273 2.16 22.46 -20.10
CA SER A 273 2.09 23.52 -21.10
C SER A 273 0.65 23.85 -21.46
N ARG A 274 0.36 25.15 -21.61
CA ARG A 274 -0.91 25.60 -22.19
C ARG A 274 -0.75 25.80 -23.69
N PRO A 275 -1.84 25.78 -24.47
CA PRO A 275 -1.81 26.12 -25.88
C PRO A 275 -1.26 27.53 -26.10
N PRO A 276 -0.57 27.78 -27.23
CA PRO A 276 -0.16 29.12 -27.59
C PRO A 276 -1.38 30.01 -27.83
N GLN A 277 -1.13 31.33 -27.93
CA GLN A 277 -2.18 32.29 -28.33
C GLN A 277 -2.71 31.90 -29.70
N ASP A 278 -4.03 32.02 -29.88
CA ASP A 278 -4.76 31.66 -31.10
C ASP A 278 -4.88 30.17 -31.40
N ALA A 279 -4.50 29.30 -30.42
CA ALA A 279 -4.72 27.87 -30.49
C ALA A 279 -5.56 27.38 -29.30
N PHE A 280 -6.14 26.22 -29.45
CA PHE A 280 -6.84 25.52 -28.36
C PHE A 280 -6.53 24.05 -28.41
N ASP A 281 -6.56 23.43 -27.23
CA ASP A 281 -6.54 21.98 -27.05
C ASP A 281 -7.96 21.52 -26.77
N LEU A 282 -8.35 20.44 -27.40
CA LEU A 282 -9.60 19.75 -27.14
C LEU A 282 -9.30 18.33 -26.66
N LEU A 283 -9.80 18.02 -25.48
CA LEU A 283 -9.68 16.69 -24.87
C LEU A 283 -11.07 16.13 -24.62
N ALA A 284 -11.46 15.14 -25.42
CA ALA A 284 -12.64 14.34 -25.16
C ALA A 284 -12.29 13.20 -24.21
N PHE A 285 -12.99 13.13 -23.09
CA PHE A 285 -12.79 12.06 -22.12
C PHE A 285 -13.53 10.79 -22.55
N ASP A 286 -12.90 9.65 -22.33
CA ASP A 286 -13.60 8.37 -22.45
C ASP A 286 -14.47 8.15 -21.19
N VAL A 287 -15.72 8.53 -21.31
CA VAL A 287 -16.71 8.45 -20.23
C VAL A 287 -17.72 7.30 -20.43
N GLY A 288 -17.52 6.48 -21.46
CA GLY A 288 -18.45 5.46 -21.86
C GLY A 288 -19.66 6.08 -22.57
N GLN A 289 -20.88 5.76 -22.11
CA GLN A 289 -22.08 6.40 -22.64
C GLN A 289 -22.21 7.81 -22.01
N GLY A 290 -22.28 8.84 -22.86
CA GLY A 290 -22.36 10.24 -22.47
C GLY A 290 -21.24 11.09 -23.04
N SER A 291 -21.11 12.33 -22.57
CA SER A 291 -20.05 13.23 -23.03
C SER A 291 -19.37 13.99 -21.88
N ALA A 292 -18.07 14.25 -22.06
CA ALA A 292 -17.32 15.22 -21.29
C ALA A 292 -16.13 15.69 -22.13
N VAL A 293 -16.07 16.98 -22.44
CA VAL A 293 -15.06 17.56 -23.32
C VAL A 293 -14.42 18.77 -22.66
N LEU A 294 -13.11 18.73 -22.46
CA LEU A 294 -12.33 19.86 -21.96
C LEU A 294 -11.73 20.62 -23.13
N ILE A 295 -12.02 21.91 -23.20
CA ILE A 295 -11.46 22.85 -24.17
C ILE A 295 -10.56 23.82 -23.43
N ARG A 296 -9.29 23.92 -23.83
CA ARG A 296 -8.30 24.80 -23.20
C ARG A 296 -7.74 25.77 -24.21
N THR A 297 -7.62 27.01 -23.82
CA THR A 297 -6.88 28.06 -24.54
C THR A 297 -5.68 28.50 -23.71
N ALA A 298 -4.94 29.49 -24.18
CA ALA A 298 -3.83 30.07 -23.44
C ALA A 298 -4.23 30.55 -22.02
N HIS A 299 -5.46 31.04 -21.84
CA HIS A 299 -5.88 31.68 -20.59
C HIS A 299 -7.12 31.04 -19.95
N HIS A 300 -7.94 30.38 -20.72
CA HIS A 300 -9.24 29.86 -20.27
C HIS A 300 -9.39 28.36 -20.46
N ALA A 301 -10.24 27.77 -19.63
CA ALA A 301 -10.66 26.37 -19.75
C ALA A 301 -12.18 26.26 -19.60
N LEU A 302 -12.80 25.57 -20.53
CA LEU A 302 -14.21 25.27 -20.56
C LEU A 302 -14.41 23.77 -20.55
N LEU A 303 -15.27 23.28 -19.66
CA LEU A 303 -15.71 21.90 -19.66
C LEU A 303 -17.15 21.85 -20.21
N PHE A 304 -17.33 21.06 -21.24
CA PHE A 304 -18.64 20.80 -21.86
C PHE A 304 -19.09 19.41 -21.45
N ASP A 305 -20.21 19.34 -20.74
CA ASP A 305 -20.75 18.16 -20.05
C ASP A 305 -19.80 17.55 -18.99
N ALA A 306 -20.33 16.65 -18.19
CA ALA A 306 -19.65 16.13 -17.01
C ALA A 306 -19.59 14.59 -16.96
N GLY A 307 -20.15 13.92 -17.98
CA GLY A 307 -20.27 12.48 -18.04
C GLY A 307 -21.30 11.87 -17.08
N PRO A 308 -21.49 10.55 -17.14
CA PRO A 308 -22.53 9.84 -16.41
C PRO A 308 -22.18 9.64 -14.91
N ARG A 309 -23.25 9.49 -14.15
CA ARG A 309 -23.22 8.86 -12.83
C ARG A 309 -24.14 7.64 -12.84
N TYR A 310 -23.56 6.47 -12.65
CA TYR A 310 -24.30 5.21 -12.70
C TYR A 310 -25.01 4.90 -11.39
N ALA A 311 -26.10 4.15 -11.46
CA ALA A 311 -26.86 3.69 -10.29
C ALA A 311 -26.01 2.87 -9.29
N SER A 312 -24.94 2.24 -9.75
CA SER A 312 -23.94 1.55 -8.93
C SER A 312 -23.13 2.47 -8.00
N GLY A 313 -23.35 3.80 -8.07
CA GLY A 313 -22.56 4.79 -7.37
C GLY A 313 -21.24 5.16 -8.09
N TYR A 314 -20.98 4.61 -9.25
CA TYR A 314 -19.82 4.99 -10.05
C TYR A 314 -20.05 6.35 -10.71
N ASP A 315 -19.24 7.33 -10.32
CA ASP A 315 -19.33 8.71 -10.81
C ASP A 315 -18.11 8.98 -11.71
N VAL A 316 -18.38 9.13 -13.01
CA VAL A 316 -17.34 9.34 -14.03
C VAL A 316 -16.78 10.77 -13.93
N GLY A 317 -17.61 11.76 -13.61
CA GLY A 317 -17.16 13.12 -13.38
C GLY A 317 -16.10 13.18 -12.28
N ALA A 318 -16.31 12.47 -11.16
CA ALA A 318 -15.33 12.41 -10.07
C ALA A 318 -14.07 11.62 -10.45
N ARG A 319 -14.24 10.48 -11.10
CA ARG A 319 -13.14 9.52 -11.29
C ARG A 319 -12.29 9.75 -12.53
N VAL A 320 -12.85 10.34 -13.56
CA VAL A 320 -12.15 10.59 -14.83
C VAL A 320 -11.89 12.07 -14.99
N VAL A 321 -12.94 12.89 -14.99
CA VAL A 321 -12.82 14.30 -15.31
C VAL A 321 -12.11 15.07 -14.19
N LEU A 322 -12.63 15.00 -12.96
CA LEU A 322 -12.02 15.67 -11.81
C LEU A 322 -10.62 15.15 -11.52
N ALA A 323 -10.40 13.85 -11.63
CA ALA A 323 -9.08 13.26 -11.44
C ALA A 323 -8.07 13.82 -12.45
N HIS A 324 -8.45 13.98 -13.72
CA HIS A 324 -7.61 14.62 -14.74
C HIS A 324 -7.34 16.10 -14.43
N LEU A 325 -8.38 16.85 -14.05
CA LEU A 325 -8.26 18.27 -13.71
C LEU A 325 -7.30 18.46 -12.53
N LEU A 326 -7.44 17.67 -11.49
CA LEU A 326 -6.55 17.69 -10.33
C LEU A 326 -5.12 17.28 -10.71
N ALA A 327 -4.96 16.22 -11.50
CA ALA A 327 -3.65 15.75 -11.95
C ALA A 327 -2.93 16.76 -12.84
N THR A 328 -3.64 17.56 -13.62
CA THR A 328 -3.05 18.59 -14.49
C THR A 328 -2.98 19.97 -13.84
N GLY A 329 -3.52 20.12 -12.61
CA GLY A 329 -3.63 21.41 -11.93
C GLY A 329 -4.52 22.41 -12.70
N GLN A 330 -5.40 21.89 -13.57
CA GLN A 330 -6.25 22.70 -14.43
C GLN A 330 -7.49 23.16 -13.68
N ARG A 331 -7.70 24.47 -13.63
CA ARG A 331 -8.96 25.06 -13.17
C ARG A 331 -9.89 25.24 -14.36
N VAL A 332 -11.15 24.90 -14.19
CA VAL A 332 -12.21 25.11 -15.17
C VAL A 332 -12.88 26.44 -14.87
N ASP A 333 -12.89 27.35 -15.84
CA ASP A 333 -13.52 28.67 -15.69
C ASP A 333 -15.03 28.59 -15.92
N ARG A 334 -15.47 27.69 -16.80
CA ARG A 334 -16.88 27.49 -17.13
C ARG A 334 -17.20 26.02 -17.32
N LEU A 335 -18.30 25.58 -16.73
CA LEU A 335 -18.96 24.31 -16.99
C LEU A 335 -20.22 24.59 -17.79
N VAL A 336 -20.33 24.01 -18.97
CA VAL A 336 -21.51 24.09 -19.83
C VAL A 336 -22.15 22.72 -19.85
N LEU A 337 -23.41 22.61 -19.47
CA LEU A 337 -24.21 21.40 -19.53
C LEU A 337 -25.20 21.52 -20.70
N SER A 338 -25.14 20.56 -21.61
CA SER A 338 -25.93 20.59 -22.83
C SER A 338 -27.42 20.37 -22.57
N HIS A 339 -27.76 19.39 -21.73
CA HIS A 339 -29.12 19.05 -21.34
C HIS A 339 -29.13 18.25 -20.03
N ALA A 340 -30.30 17.95 -19.49
CA ALA A 340 -30.45 17.41 -18.14
C ALA A 340 -30.34 15.90 -18.01
N ASP A 341 -29.91 15.17 -19.07
CA ASP A 341 -29.80 13.72 -19.03
C ASP A 341 -28.61 13.26 -18.19
N SER A 342 -28.77 12.14 -17.49
CA SER A 342 -27.81 11.65 -16.51
C SER A 342 -26.42 11.34 -17.05
N ASP A 343 -26.32 11.05 -18.33
CA ASP A 343 -25.08 10.77 -19.06
C ASP A 343 -24.31 12.04 -19.47
N HIS A 344 -24.91 13.23 -19.28
CA HIS A 344 -24.30 14.53 -19.49
C HIS A 344 -24.07 15.33 -18.20
N VAL A 345 -25.03 15.28 -17.26
CA VAL A 345 -24.95 16.06 -16.02
C VAL A 345 -24.59 15.23 -14.79
N GLY A 346 -24.54 13.91 -14.89
CA GLY A 346 -24.40 13.03 -13.73
C GLY A 346 -23.19 13.32 -12.86
N GLY A 347 -22.04 13.66 -13.50
CA GLY A 347 -20.80 14.00 -12.83
C GLY A 347 -20.66 15.44 -12.37
N ALA A 348 -21.58 16.34 -12.73
CA ALA A 348 -21.47 17.78 -12.46
C ALA A 348 -21.35 18.11 -10.96
N ARG A 349 -22.03 17.35 -10.10
CA ARG A 349 -21.99 17.56 -8.65
C ARG A 349 -20.58 17.40 -8.07
N ALA A 350 -19.81 16.45 -8.60
CA ALA A 350 -18.45 16.20 -8.12
C ALA A 350 -17.47 17.29 -8.59
N LEU A 351 -17.78 17.96 -9.70
CA LEU A 351 -16.95 19.01 -10.26
C LEU A 351 -17.22 20.39 -9.62
N LEU A 352 -18.38 20.57 -8.98
CA LEU A 352 -18.80 21.80 -8.33
C LEU A 352 -18.51 21.79 -6.80
N ALA A 353 -18.10 20.64 -6.25
CA ALA A 353 -17.76 20.48 -4.83
C ALA A 353 -16.31 20.84 -4.55
#